data_2cd3c62cba79bec37e3a19d5afba14ea
#
_entry.id   2cd3c62cba79bec37e3a19d5afba14ea
#
_cell.length_a   1.000
_cell.length_b   1.000
_cell.length_c   1.000
_cell.angle_alpha   90.00
_cell.angle_beta   90.00
_cell.angle_gamma   90.00
#
_symmetry.space_group_name_H-M   'P 1'
#
loop_
_entity.id
_entity.type
_entity.pdbx_description
1 polymer ?
#
loop_
_entity_poly.entity_id
_entity_poly.type
_entity_poly.pdbx_seq_one_letter_code
_entity_poly.pdbx_strand_id
1 'polypeptide(L)'
;MLGVFINFLFIVFYCFFCIFLYIRLRKNKSKLPVNIISLSFLYHLIFCLSYWLMSIEGIADAKTYYNYVVYRMPESWLDYFGIGTSFIRFFLFPLVKYFHLSYFSCFLIFNFIGYLGLLFFYIALRKKIFHHLKLRKLLNLVLFIPGLNYWTSAIGKDSIITLGLGLLLYGLGLNTKSLKKNVLIFLALITVFVVRPHIALFIVLGLFFAFFFSKLKINFLKKILVLALVIFTLFSAKSFVLEYAGLGKANNVRMLYEFVTYRQSLNLEGGSSVNISNYSVPMKLFTYLFRPLLVDAKNPLMLIISFENLFYIILFSSIFSLGFWHFLFKNFNFYLRFNLFYFLITLLVMANTTTNLGIAVRQKTMIMFSLITIIFLYKCYSLDERACILQQAEKSGRGRTSELN
;
A
#
# COMPACT_ATOMS: atom_id res chain seq x y z
N MET A 1 -28.77 -11.28 -25.17
CA MET A 1 -28.55 -12.65 -24.73
C MET A 1 -27.07 -13.04 -24.64
N LEU A 2 -26.27 -12.86 -25.69
CA LEU A 2 -24.83 -13.23 -25.69
C LEU A 2 -24.03 -12.62 -24.52
N GLY A 3 -24.16 -11.33 -24.27
CA GLY A 3 -23.44 -10.66 -23.18
C GLY A 3 -23.81 -11.17 -21.77
N VAL A 4 -25.07 -11.53 -21.52
CA VAL A 4 -25.49 -12.13 -20.25
C VAL A 4 -24.85 -13.51 -20.09
N PHE A 5 -24.84 -14.31 -21.14
CA PHE A 5 -24.22 -15.64 -21.16
C PHE A 5 -22.71 -15.56 -20.90
N ILE A 6 -22.00 -14.66 -21.57
CA ILE A 6 -20.55 -14.44 -21.37
C ILE A 6 -20.25 -14.07 -19.90
N ASN A 7 -21.03 -13.17 -19.32
CA ASN A 7 -20.83 -12.76 -17.92
C ASN A 7 -21.12 -13.90 -16.94
N PHE A 8 -22.14 -14.71 -17.20
CA PHE A 8 -22.42 -15.90 -16.40
C PHE A 8 -21.24 -16.88 -16.45
N LEU A 9 -20.75 -17.20 -17.65
CA LEU A 9 -19.58 -18.08 -17.84
C LEU A 9 -18.35 -17.52 -17.13
N PHE A 10 -18.12 -16.21 -17.21
CA PHE A 10 -17.00 -15.57 -16.54
C PHE A 10 -17.09 -15.72 -15.00
N ILE A 11 -18.26 -15.51 -14.42
CA ILE A 11 -18.46 -15.66 -12.96
C ILE A 11 -18.24 -17.12 -12.55
N VAL A 12 -18.77 -18.07 -13.30
CA VAL A 12 -18.55 -19.50 -13.05
C VAL A 12 -17.06 -19.84 -13.13
N PHE A 13 -16.36 -19.40 -14.19
CA PHE A 13 -14.92 -19.57 -14.33
C PHE A 13 -14.16 -18.95 -13.16
N TYR A 14 -14.52 -17.74 -12.75
CA TYR A 14 -13.91 -17.06 -11.62
C TYR A 14 -14.04 -17.85 -10.31
N CYS A 15 -15.23 -18.41 -10.04
CA CYS A 15 -15.46 -19.27 -8.88
C CYS A 15 -14.62 -20.56 -8.94
N PHE A 16 -14.58 -21.23 -10.09
CA PHE A 16 -13.76 -22.44 -10.29
C PHE A 16 -12.27 -22.13 -10.12
N PHE A 17 -11.80 -21.01 -10.65
CA PHE A 17 -10.42 -20.57 -10.50
C PHE A 17 -10.05 -20.31 -9.04
N CYS A 18 -10.91 -19.67 -8.27
CA CYS A 18 -10.70 -19.45 -6.83
C CYS A 18 -10.66 -20.77 -6.05
N ILE A 19 -11.56 -21.71 -6.35
CA ILE A 19 -11.57 -23.05 -5.75
C ILE A 19 -10.30 -23.83 -6.12
N PHE A 20 -9.88 -23.78 -7.39
CA PHE A 20 -8.63 -24.39 -7.85
C PHE A 20 -7.41 -23.85 -7.10
N LEU A 21 -7.32 -22.53 -6.94
CA LEU A 21 -6.23 -21.90 -6.18
C LEU A 21 -6.25 -22.35 -4.72
N TYR A 22 -7.42 -22.42 -4.09
CA TYR A 22 -7.56 -22.91 -2.72
C TYR A 22 -7.03 -24.35 -2.59
N ILE A 23 -7.48 -25.27 -3.46
CA ILE A 23 -7.06 -26.66 -3.46
C ILE A 23 -5.56 -26.77 -3.67
N ARG A 24 -4.99 -26.02 -4.63
CA ARG A 24 -3.56 -26.01 -4.93
C ARG A 24 -2.71 -25.51 -3.76
N LEU A 25 -3.15 -24.42 -3.11
CA LEU A 25 -2.47 -23.88 -1.92
C LEU A 25 -2.52 -24.88 -0.76
N ARG A 26 -3.64 -25.58 -0.57
CA ARG A 26 -3.80 -26.59 0.48
C ARG A 26 -2.93 -27.83 0.24
N LYS A 27 -2.86 -28.33 -1.01
CA LYS A 27 -2.04 -29.49 -1.38
C LYS A 27 -0.55 -29.23 -1.27
N ASN A 28 -0.10 -28.00 -1.50
CA ASN A 28 1.32 -27.65 -1.64
C ASN A 28 2.06 -27.55 -0.29
N LYS A 29 1.57 -28.18 0.81
CA LYS A 29 2.16 -28.17 2.17
C LYS A 29 2.82 -26.81 2.53
N SER A 30 2.29 -25.72 1.94
CA SER A 30 2.81 -24.38 2.18
C SER A 30 2.66 -24.06 3.66
N LYS A 31 3.68 -23.49 4.29
CA LYS A 31 3.62 -23.03 5.69
C LYS A 31 2.66 -21.82 5.85
N LEU A 32 1.80 -21.59 4.86
CA LEU A 32 0.80 -20.52 4.84
C LEU A 32 -0.51 -21.01 5.49
N PRO A 33 -1.21 -20.15 6.23
CA PRO A 33 -2.50 -20.48 6.83
C PRO A 33 -3.61 -20.37 5.77
N VAL A 34 -3.75 -21.40 4.94
CA VAL A 34 -4.65 -21.39 3.77
C VAL A 34 -6.09 -21.03 4.15
N ASN A 35 -6.60 -21.54 5.28
CA ASN A 35 -7.96 -21.23 5.74
C ASN A 35 -8.14 -19.72 6.03
N ILE A 36 -7.13 -19.07 6.64
CA ILE A 36 -7.18 -17.62 6.92
C ILE A 36 -7.10 -16.82 5.63
N ILE A 37 -6.23 -17.23 4.69
CA ILE A 37 -6.11 -16.59 3.37
C ILE A 37 -7.44 -16.70 2.62
N SER A 38 -8.09 -17.87 2.63
CA SER A 38 -9.39 -18.04 1.95
C SER A 38 -10.49 -17.22 2.63
N LEU A 39 -10.53 -17.21 3.96
CA LEU A 39 -11.50 -16.40 4.71
C LEU A 39 -11.29 -14.90 4.44
N SER A 40 -10.04 -14.45 4.38
CA SER A 40 -9.74 -13.05 4.06
C SER A 40 -10.08 -12.69 2.61
N PHE A 41 -9.97 -13.63 1.67
CA PHE A 41 -10.44 -13.42 0.30
C PHE A 41 -11.96 -13.26 0.23
N LEU A 42 -12.72 -14.11 0.95
CA LEU A 42 -14.17 -13.97 1.05
C LEU A 42 -14.56 -12.62 1.70
N TYR A 43 -13.83 -12.22 2.74
CA TYR A 43 -14.03 -10.92 3.36
C TYR A 43 -13.76 -9.76 2.38
N HIS A 44 -12.70 -9.85 1.58
CA HIS A 44 -12.38 -8.89 0.54
C HIS A 44 -13.47 -8.84 -0.55
N LEU A 45 -14.05 -10.00 -0.89
CA LEU A 45 -15.17 -10.09 -1.82
C LEU A 45 -16.46 -9.44 -1.27
N ILE A 46 -16.71 -9.54 0.04
CA ILE A 46 -17.84 -8.82 0.69
C ILE A 46 -17.69 -7.31 0.49
N PHE A 47 -16.46 -6.76 0.68
CA PHE A 47 -16.21 -5.35 0.42
C PHE A 47 -16.31 -4.97 -1.06
N CYS A 48 -15.92 -5.87 -1.96
CA CYS A 48 -16.16 -5.71 -3.40
C CYS A 48 -17.65 -5.54 -3.71
N LEU A 49 -18.48 -6.43 -3.19
CA LEU A 49 -19.94 -6.38 -3.35
C LEU A 49 -20.52 -5.09 -2.73
N SER A 50 -20.09 -4.73 -1.53
CA SER A 50 -20.55 -3.51 -0.85
C SER A 50 -20.21 -2.26 -1.65
N TYR A 51 -18.97 -2.15 -2.17
CA TYR A 51 -18.56 -1.01 -2.99
C TYR A 51 -19.31 -1.01 -4.33
N TRP A 52 -19.47 -2.15 -4.97
CA TRP A 52 -20.24 -2.28 -6.21
C TRP A 52 -21.68 -1.79 -6.03
N LEU A 53 -22.40 -2.27 -5.01
CA LEU A 53 -23.77 -1.83 -4.70
C LEU A 53 -23.85 -0.33 -4.48
N MET A 54 -22.97 0.23 -3.63
CA MET A 54 -22.92 1.67 -3.38
C MET A 54 -22.61 2.48 -4.66
N SER A 55 -21.79 1.94 -5.56
CA SER A 55 -21.40 2.62 -6.80
C SER A 55 -22.49 2.61 -7.88
N ILE A 56 -23.49 1.74 -7.79
CA ILE A 56 -24.65 1.72 -8.71
C ILE A 56 -25.54 2.93 -8.44
N GLU A 57 -25.81 3.23 -7.17
CA GLU A 57 -26.74 4.28 -6.75
C GLU A 57 -26.05 5.66 -6.70
N GLY A 58 -24.75 5.72 -6.44
CA GLY A 58 -24.00 6.94 -6.21
C GLY A 58 -23.05 7.36 -7.34
N ILE A 59 -22.43 8.53 -7.13
CA ILE A 59 -21.32 9.02 -7.98
C ILE A 59 -20.03 8.39 -7.45
N ALA A 60 -19.51 7.39 -8.18
CA ALA A 60 -18.24 6.73 -7.84
C ALA A 60 -17.28 6.76 -9.03
N ASP A 61 -15.98 6.93 -8.74
CA ASP A 61 -14.92 6.88 -9.74
C ASP A 61 -15.01 5.62 -10.62
N ALA A 62 -15.30 4.47 -9.99
CA ALA A 62 -15.41 3.18 -10.64
C ALA A 62 -16.47 3.18 -11.76
N LYS A 63 -17.66 3.75 -11.49
CA LYS A 63 -18.75 3.89 -12.47
C LYS A 63 -18.36 4.84 -13.59
N THR A 64 -17.70 5.94 -13.26
CA THR A 64 -17.21 6.91 -14.23
C THR A 64 -16.19 6.29 -15.18
N TYR A 65 -15.24 5.47 -14.69
CA TYR A 65 -14.25 4.79 -15.53
C TYR A 65 -14.90 3.76 -16.47
N TYR A 66 -15.82 2.95 -15.96
CA TYR A 66 -16.53 1.95 -16.75
C TYR A 66 -17.42 2.60 -17.82
N ASN A 67 -18.28 3.56 -17.43
CA ASN A 67 -19.19 4.26 -18.34
C ASN A 67 -18.43 5.00 -19.45
N TYR A 68 -17.28 5.60 -19.10
CA TYR A 68 -16.45 6.26 -20.11
C TYR A 68 -16.03 5.29 -21.23
N VAL A 69 -15.68 4.05 -20.88
CA VAL A 69 -15.32 3.03 -21.88
C VAL A 69 -16.54 2.50 -22.62
N VAL A 70 -17.70 2.36 -21.94
CA VAL A 70 -18.94 1.91 -22.59
C VAL A 70 -19.42 2.88 -23.66
N TYR A 71 -19.50 4.17 -23.32
CA TYR A 71 -20.16 5.17 -24.17
C TYR A 71 -19.21 5.86 -25.16
N ARG A 72 -17.91 5.90 -24.93
CA ARG A 72 -16.94 6.40 -25.91
C ARG A 72 -16.48 5.29 -26.86
N MET A 73 -16.41 5.65 -28.15
CA MET A 73 -15.85 4.80 -29.20
C MET A 73 -14.60 5.48 -29.75
N PRO A 74 -13.42 5.17 -29.19
CA PRO A 74 -12.16 5.62 -29.79
C PRO A 74 -11.92 4.85 -31.09
N GLU A 75 -11.12 5.41 -31.97
CA GLU A 75 -10.67 4.75 -33.20
C GLU A 75 -9.77 3.53 -32.91
N SER A 76 -8.98 3.62 -31.83
CA SER A 76 -8.07 2.55 -31.39
C SER A 76 -8.08 2.37 -29.88
N TRP A 77 -7.82 1.14 -29.41
CA TRP A 77 -7.55 0.85 -28.00
C TRP A 77 -6.42 1.70 -27.44
N LEU A 78 -5.38 1.94 -28.25
CA LEU A 78 -4.20 2.73 -27.87
C LEU A 78 -4.53 4.18 -27.56
N ASP A 79 -5.65 4.74 -28.02
CA ASP A 79 -6.10 6.10 -27.71
C ASP A 79 -6.41 6.29 -26.22
N TYR A 80 -6.67 5.19 -25.52
CA TYR A 80 -6.81 5.20 -24.06
C TYR A 80 -5.49 5.10 -23.32
N PHE A 81 -4.37 4.79 -24.02
CA PHE A 81 -3.09 4.63 -23.35
C PHE A 81 -2.65 5.95 -22.75
N GLY A 82 -2.36 5.93 -21.45
CA GLY A 82 -1.93 7.10 -20.71
C GLY A 82 -1.78 6.78 -19.24
N ILE A 83 -1.41 7.78 -18.45
CA ILE A 83 -1.10 7.64 -17.04
C ILE A 83 -2.34 7.97 -16.18
N GLY A 84 -2.42 7.38 -15.03
CA GLY A 84 -3.46 7.66 -14.06
C GLY A 84 -4.83 7.10 -14.43
N THR A 85 -5.81 7.96 -14.62
CA THR A 85 -7.17 7.56 -14.99
C THR A 85 -7.24 6.95 -16.39
N SER A 86 -6.43 7.44 -17.33
CA SER A 86 -6.34 6.90 -18.68
C SER A 86 -5.88 5.45 -18.69
N PHE A 87 -4.91 5.09 -17.83
CA PHE A 87 -4.48 3.70 -17.70
C PHE A 87 -5.61 2.77 -17.21
N ILE A 88 -6.45 3.23 -16.27
CA ILE A 88 -7.61 2.44 -15.81
C ILE A 88 -8.57 2.18 -16.97
N ARG A 89 -8.84 3.19 -17.80
CA ARG A 89 -9.69 3.09 -18.99
C ARG A 89 -9.06 2.17 -20.04
N PHE A 90 -7.76 2.30 -20.28
CA PHE A 90 -7.00 1.43 -21.17
C PHE A 90 -7.09 -0.03 -20.75
N PHE A 91 -6.96 -0.30 -19.44
CA PHE A 91 -7.10 -1.66 -18.90
C PHE A 91 -8.53 -2.20 -18.99
N LEU A 92 -9.54 -1.35 -18.76
CA LEU A 92 -10.95 -1.72 -18.86
C LEU A 92 -11.40 -1.95 -20.31
N PHE A 93 -10.81 -1.29 -21.28
CA PHE A 93 -11.27 -1.31 -22.68
C PHE A 93 -11.39 -2.73 -23.23
N PRO A 94 -10.35 -3.59 -23.23
CA PRO A 94 -10.48 -4.95 -23.76
C PRO A 94 -11.51 -5.78 -22.99
N LEU A 95 -11.63 -5.58 -21.67
CA LEU A 95 -12.60 -6.30 -20.84
C LEU A 95 -14.04 -5.98 -21.26
N VAL A 96 -14.33 -4.71 -21.53
CA VAL A 96 -15.67 -4.23 -21.87
C VAL A 96 -15.98 -4.41 -23.37
N LYS A 97 -15.06 -4.04 -24.24
CA LYS A 97 -15.32 -3.99 -25.70
C LYS A 97 -15.07 -5.32 -26.39
N TYR A 98 -14.02 -6.06 -26.04
CA TYR A 98 -13.71 -7.34 -26.67
C TYR A 98 -14.33 -8.51 -25.93
N PHE A 99 -14.24 -8.52 -24.60
CA PHE A 99 -14.80 -9.62 -23.77
C PHE A 99 -16.25 -9.37 -23.33
N HIS A 100 -16.84 -8.22 -23.63
CA HIS A 100 -18.21 -7.85 -23.25
C HIS A 100 -18.53 -8.05 -21.75
N LEU A 101 -17.54 -7.83 -20.89
CA LEU A 101 -17.72 -8.00 -19.45
C LEU A 101 -18.59 -6.88 -18.86
N SER A 102 -19.48 -7.25 -17.98
CA SER A 102 -20.36 -6.35 -17.23
C SER A 102 -19.53 -5.54 -16.21
N TYR A 103 -20.15 -4.49 -15.70
CA TYR A 103 -19.59 -3.69 -14.62
C TYR A 103 -19.16 -4.55 -13.41
N PHE A 104 -20.04 -5.49 -12.99
CA PHE A 104 -19.77 -6.42 -11.91
C PHE A 104 -18.59 -7.37 -12.22
N SER A 105 -18.54 -7.94 -13.43
CA SER A 105 -17.44 -8.82 -13.83
C SER A 105 -16.08 -8.09 -13.80
N CYS A 106 -16.06 -6.82 -14.22
CA CYS A 106 -14.87 -5.98 -14.09
C CYS A 106 -14.48 -5.74 -12.62
N PHE A 107 -15.46 -5.55 -11.71
CA PHE A 107 -15.18 -5.46 -10.27
C PHE A 107 -14.47 -6.69 -9.73
N LEU A 108 -14.90 -7.90 -10.13
CA LEU A 108 -14.28 -9.15 -9.70
C LEU A 108 -12.80 -9.25 -10.11
N ILE A 109 -12.44 -8.75 -11.30
CA ILE A 109 -11.05 -8.71 -11.77
C ILE A 109 -10.23 -7.76 -10.88
N PHE A 110 -10.72 -6.55 -10.64
CA PHE A 110 -10.01 -5.58 -9.81
C PHE A 110 -9.93 -6.02 -8.33
N ASN A 111 -10.97 -6.67 -7.82
CA ASN A 111 -10.96 -7.33 -6.52
C ASN A 111 -9.82 -8.34 -6.40
N PHE A 112 -9.67 -9.21 -7.39
CA PHE A 112 -8.60 -10.20 -7.41
C PHE A 112 -7.21 -9.54 -7.46
N ILE A 113 -7.03 -8.51 -8.29
CA ILE A 113 -5.79 -7.73 -8.40
C ILE A 113 -5.41 -7.11 -7.06
N GLY A 114 -6.35 -6.43 -6.40
CA GLY A 114 -6.13 -5.81 -5.10
C GLY A 114 -5.80 -6.83 -4.01
N TYR A 115 -6.54 -7.93 -3.98
CA TYR A 115 -6.28 -9.01 -3.03
C TYR A 115 -4.90 -9.66 -3.21
N LEU A 116 -4.46 -9.86 -4.45
CA LEU A 116 -3.09 -10.34 -4.72
C LEU A 116 -2.04 -9.41 -4.11
N GLY A 117 -2.23 -8.10 -4.18
CA GLY A 117 -1.35 -7.13 -3.55
C GLY A 117 -1.28 -7.28 -2.03
N LEU A 118 -2.44 -7.41 -1.37
CA LEU A 118 -2.53 -7.69 0.07
C LEU A 118 -1.83 -9.02 0.43
N LEU A 119 -2.01 -10.04 -0.38
CA LEU A 119 -1.42 -11.36 -0.17
C LEU A 119 0.11 -11.33 -0.34
N PHE A 120 0.65 -10.64 -1.35
CA PHE A 120 2.09 -10.47 -1.51
C PHE A 120 2.72 -9.73 -0.34
N PHE A 121 2.08 -8.66 0.13
CA PHE A 121 2.49 -7.96 1.35
C PHE A 121 2.50 -8.89 2.57
N TYR A 122 1.40 -9.59 2.81
CA TYR A 122 1.27 -10.53 3.92
C TYR A 122 2.36 -11.60 3.90
N ILE A 123 2.62 -12.22 2.74
CA ILE A 123 3.64 -13.25 2.60
C ILE A 123 5.04 -12.67 2.84
N ALA A 124 5.32 -11.46 2.33
CA ALA A 124 6.60 -10.78 2.53
C ALA A 124 6.90 -10.59 4.02
N LEU A 125 5.94 -10.03 4.76
CA LEU A 125 6.12 -9.75 6.18
C LEU A 125 6.12 -11.02 7.02
N ARG A 126 5.23 -11.99 6.72
CA ARG A 126 5.19 -13.29 7.41
C ARG A 126 6.51 -14.04 7.35
N LYS A 127 7.24 -13.97 6.23
CA LYS A 127 8.57 -14.57 6.11
C LYS A 127 9.59 -13.92 7.03
N LYS A 128 9.50 -12.60 7.27
CA LYS A 128 10.43 -11.86 8.16
C LYS A 128 10.20 -12.16 9.64
N ILE A 129 8.98 -12.48 10.04
CA ILE A 129 8.60 -12.76 11.43
C ILE A 129 8.34 -14.29 11.65
N PHE A 130 8.93 -15.14 10.81
CA PHE A 130 8.62 -16.58 10.75
C PHE A 130 8.77 -17.29 12.10
N HIS A 131 9.76 -16.92 12.90
CA HIS A 131 10.07 -17.58 14.17
C HIS A 131 9.04 -17.29 15.28
N HIS A 132 8.26 -16.21 15.18
CA HIS A 132 7.33 -15.77 16.22
C HIS A 132 5.87 -16.12 15.91
N LEU A 133 5.36 -17.20 16.52
CA LEU A 133 3.97 -17.66 16.31
C LEU A 133 2.93 -16.59 16.70
N LYS A 134 3.14 -15.90 17.85
CA LYS A 134 2.23 -14.83 18.32
C LYS A 134 2.14 -13.68 17.31
N LEU A 135 3.28 -13.22 16.76
CA LEU A 135 3.30 -12.16 15.75
C LEU A 135 2.66 -12.61 14.45
N ARG A 136 2.83 -13.88 14.04
CA ARG A 136 2.16 -14.41 12.84
C ARG A 136 0.64 -14.46 13.01
N LYS A 137 0.14 -14.78 14.23
CA LYS A 137 -1.30 -14.70 14.51
C LYS A 137 -1.81 -13.26 14.45
N LEU A 138 -1.07 -12.30 15.04
CA LEU A 138 -1.40 -10.89 14.97
C LEU A 138 -1.37 -10.36 13.52
N LEU A 139 -0.40 -10.79 12.71
CA LEU A 139 -0.31 -10.42 11.29
C LEU A 139 -1.54 -10.88 10.49
N ASN A 140 -2.18 -11.99 10.87
CA ASN A 140 -3.39 -12.43 10.20
C ASN A 140 -4.50 -11.37 10.26
N LEU A 141 -4.58 -10.58 11.35
CA LEU A 141 -5.58 -9.50 11.49
C LEU A 141 -5.42 -8.40 10.45
N VAL A 142 -4.19 -8.21 9.93
CA VAL A 142 -3.93 -7.20 8.89
C VAL A 142 -4.70 -7.50 7.60
N LEU A 143 -4.96 -8.78 7.29
CA LEU A 143 -5.77 -9.19 6.13
C LEU A 143 -7.25 -8.81 6.28
N PHE A 144 -7.71 -8.48 7.49
CA PHE A 144 -9.09 -8.14 7.81
C PHE A 144 -9.28 -6.66 8.15
N ILE A 145 -8.30 -5.81 7.86
CA ILE A 145 -8.43 -4.35 8.06
C ILE A 145 -9.48 -3.80 7.07
N PRO A 146 -10.58 -3.20 7.55
CA PRO A 146 -11.71 -2.81 6.70
C PRO A 146 -11.33 -1.84 5.60
N GLY A 147 -10.63 -0.76 5.91
CA GLY A 147 -10.24 0.26 4.95
C GLY A 147 -9.30 -0.27 3.86
N LEU A 148 -8.35 -1.15 4.22
CA LEU A 148 -7.51 -1.81 3.22
C LEU A 148 -8.36 -2.65 2.27
N ASN A 149 -9.32 -3.43 2.76
CA ASN A 149 -10.15 -4.29 1.93
C ASN A 149 -11.12 -3.49 1.08
N TYR A 150 -11.77 -2.47 1.64
CA TYR A 150 -12.76 -1.67 0.93
C TYR A 150 -12.19 -0.94 -0.29
N TRP A 151 -11.09 -0.18 -0.10
CA TRP A 151 -10.53 0.63 -1.18
C TRP A 151 -9.78 -0.18 -2.24
N THR A 152 -9.27 -1.36 -1.88
CA THR A 152 -8.48 -2.19 -2.80
C THR A 152 -9.33 -3.22 -3.56
N SER A 153 -10.62 -3.36 -3.25
CA SER A 153 -11.52 -4.32 -3.86
C SER A 153 -12.29 -3.81 -5.09
N ALA A 154 -12.18 -2.51 -5.39
CA ALA A 154 -12.98 -1.84 -6.41
C ALA A 154 -12.22 -1.56 -7.70
N ILE A 155 -12.97 -1.31 -8.80
CA ILE A 155 -12.41 -0.76 -10.05
C ILE A 155 -11.78 0.59 -9.74
N GLY A 156 -10.45 0.68 -9.88
CA GLY A 156 -9.76 1.93 -9.63
C GLY A 156 -8.26 1.81 -9.50
N LYS A 157 -7.66 2.93 -9.16
CA LYS A 157 -6.21 3.06 -9.02
C LYS A 157 -5.66 2.27 -7.82
N ASP A 158 -6.47 2.16 -6.76
CA ASP A 158 -5.99 1.66 -5.46
C ASP A 158 -5.74 0.15 -5.46
N SER A 159 -6.55 -0.64 -6.17
CA SER A 159 -6.33 -2.07 -6.37
C SER A 159 -5.02 -2.36 -7.11
N ILE A 160 -4.72 -1.61 -8.17
CA ILE A 160 -3.50 -1.78 -8.96
C ILE A 160 -2.27 -1.32 -8.19
N ILE A 161 -2.36 -0.18 -7.46
CA ILE A 161 -1.26 0.30 -6.62
C ILE A 161 -0.95 -0.69 -5.50
N THR A 162 -1.98 -1.26 -4.89
CA THR A 162 -1.82 -2.27 -3.84
C THR A 162 -1.08 -3.50 -4.37
N LEU A 163 -1.39 -3.95 -5.60
CA LEU A 163 -0.61 -4.99 -6.26
C LEU A 163 0.86 -4.59 -6.41
N GLY A 164 1.12 -3.38 -6.92
CA GLY A 164 2.48 -2.88 -7.10
C GLY A 164 3.26 -2.80 -5.80
N LEU A 165 2.68 -2.24 -4.75
CA LEU A 165 3.32 -2.14 -3.42
C LEU A 165 3.54 -3.52 -2.78
N GLY A 166 2.58 -4.42 -2.90
CA GLY A 166 2.72 -5.80 -2.41
C GLY A 166 3.85 -6.55 -3.12
N LEU A 167 3.92 -6.46 -4.46
CA LEU A 167 5.02 -7.02 -5.26
C LEU A 167 6.37 -6.43 -4.90
N LEU A 168 6.43 -5.10 -4.69
CA LEU A 168 7.65 -4.40 -4.29
C LEU A 168 8.18 -4.93 -2.97
N LEU A 169 7.34 -4.95 -1.93
CA LEU A 169 7.73 -5.41 -0.61
C LEU A 169 8.09 -6.90 -0.60
N TYR A 170 7.38 -7.71 -1.38
CA TYR A 170 7.72 -9.11 -1.56
C TYR A 170 9.09 -9.27 -2.25
N GLY A 171 9.33 -8.55 -3.36
CA GLY A 171 10.60 -8.56 -4.08
C GLY A 171 11.77 -8.08 -3.22
N LEU A 172 11.62 -6.95 -2.52
CA LEU A 172 12.63 -6.44 -1.58
C LEU A 172 12.89 -7.39 -0.40
N GLY A 173 11.86 -8.14 0.01
CA GLY A 173 11.95 -9.13 1.09
C GLY A 173 12.72 -10.40 0.73
N LEU A 174 12.98 -10.68 -0.56
CA LEU A 174 13.75 -11.83 -1.02
C LEU A 174 15.25 -11.64 -0.72
N ASN A 175 15.85 -12.65 -0.11
CA ASN A 175 17.29 -12.64 0.26
C ASN A 175 18.19 -13.12 -0.89
N THR A 176 17.69 -13.21 -2.11
CA THR A 176 18.42 -13.70 -3.27
C THR A 176 18.89 -12.55 -4.17
N LYS A 177 20.05 -12.69 -4.80
CA LYS A 177 20.52 -11.83 -5.90
C LYS A 177 19.98 -12.33 -7.26
N SER A 178 18.78 -12.91 -7.30
CA SER A 178 18.25 -13.55 -8.50
C SER A 178 17.58 -12.52 -9.43
N LEU A 179 17.58 -12.83 -10.73
CA LEU A 179 16.85 -12.07 -11.75
C LEU A 179 15.36 -11.89 -11.36
N LYS A 180 14.76 -12.93 -10.77
CA LYS A 180 13.37 -12.90 -10.27
C LYS A 180 13.10 -11.72 -9.35
N LYS A 181 14.02 -11.42 -8.41
CA LYS A 181 13.88 -10.27 -7.50
C LYS A 181 13.82 -8.95 -8.28
N ASN A 182 14.76 -8.76 -9.21
CA ASN A 182 14.86 -7.53 -9.99
C ASN A 182 13.64 -7.34 -10.90
N VAL A 183 13.17 -8.42 -11.53
CA VAL A 183 11.95 -8.41 -12.36
C VAL A 183 10.73 -8.03 -11.50
N LEU A 184 10.58 -8.60 -10.30
CA LEU A 184 9.45 -8.24 -9.42
C LEU A 184 9.48 -6.77 -9.00
N ILE A 185 10.66 -6.24 -8.66
CA ILE A 185 10.80 -4.81 -8.30
C ILE A 185 10.50 -3.92 -9.52
N PHE A 186 10.99 -4.28 -10.69
CA PHE A 186 10.74 -3.54 -11.93
C PHE A 186 9.27 -3.53 -12.30
N LEU A 187 8.59 -4.69 -12.28
CA LEU A 187 7.15 -4.79 -12.53
C LEU A 187 6.35 -3.99 -11.51
N ALA A 188 6.75 -4.02 -10.23
CA ALA A 188 6.12 -3.23 -9.19
C ALA A 188 6.22 -1.73 -9.46
N LEU A 189 7.41 -1.24 -9.84
CA LEU A 189 7.64 0.16 -10.16
C LEU A 189 6.81 0.62 -11.35
N ILE A 190 6.79 -0.17 -12.45
CA ILE A 190 5.96 0.14 -13.61
C ILE A 190 4.48 0.17 -13.23
N THR A 191 4.01 -0.83 -12.49
CA THR A 191 2.59 -0.92 -12.06
C THR A 191 2.18 0.32 -11.26
N VAL A 192 3.02 0.81 -10.36
CA VAL A 192 2.74 2.01 -9.58
C VAL A 192 2.88 3.27 -10.45
N PHE A 193 3.89 3.33 -11.31
CA PHE A 193 4.18 4.50 -12.15
C PHE A 193 3.03 4.82 -13.11
N VAL A 194 2.51 3.83 -13.82
CA VAL A 194 1.43 4.05 -14.80
C VAL A 194 0.12 4.53 -14.15
N VAL A 195 -0.07 4.24 -12.86
CA VAL A 195 -1.29 4.62 -12.14
C VAL A 195 -1.11 5.88 -11.31
N ARG A 196 0.00 6.01 -10.56
CA ARG A 196 0.33 7.17 -9.73
C ARG A 196 1.83 7.49 -9.76
N PRO A 197 2.30 8.26 -10.74
CA PRO A 197 3.73 8.58 -10.91
C PRO A 197 4.39 9.18 -9.66
N HIS A 198 3.66 10.02 -8.91
CA HIS A 198 4.17 10.62 -7.69
C HIS A 198 4.46 9.58 -6.58
N ILE A 199 3.65 8.51 -6.49
CA ILE A 199 3.93 7.41 -5.56
C ILE A 199 5.14 6.60 -6.01
N ALA A 200 5.28 6.35 -7.32
CA ALA A 200 6.49 5.72 -7.87
C ALA A 200 7.73 6.56 -7.57
N LEU A 201 7.64 7.88 -7.68
CA LEU A 201 8.71 8.80 -7.29
C LEU A 201 9.09 8.64 -5.81
N PHE A 202 8.11 8.59 -4.91
CA PHE A 202 8.38 8.38 -3.47
C PHE A 202 9.03 7.02 -3.20
N ILE A 203 8.65 5.97 -3.96
CA ILE A 203 9.32 4.67 -3.90
C ILE A 203 10.78 4.79 -4.33
N VAL A 204 11.06 5.45 -5.45
CA VAL A 204 12.43 5.65 -5.96
C VAL A 204 13.27 6.44 -4.95
N LEU A 205 12.73 7.50 -4.38
CA LEU A 205 13.40 8.25 -3.31
C LEU A 205 13.65 7.40 -2.05
N GLY A 206 12.67 6.58 -1.66
CA GLY A 206 12.82 5.63 -0.54
C GLY A 206 13.93 4.60 -0.80
N LEU A 207 14.01 4.05 -2.02
CA LEU A 207 15.08 3.14 -2.44
C LEU A 207 16.43 3.83 -2.47
N PHE A 208 16.49 5.06 -2.98
CA PHE A 208 17.69 5.88 -3.02
C PHE A 208 18.23 6.13 -1.60
N PHE A 209 17.41 6.64 -0.68
CA PHE A 209 17.86 6.88 0.69
C PHE A 209 18.23 5.59 1.42
N ALA A 210 17.49 4.49 1.19
CA ALA A 210 17.86 3.19 1.73
C ALA A 210 19.24 2.72 1.24
N PHE A 211 19.59 3.01 0.00
CA PHE A 211 20.91 2.73 -0.58
C PHE A 211 21.96 3.70 -0.05
N PHE A 212 21.68 5.00 -0.07
CA PHE A 212 22.64 6.05 0.33
C PHE A 212 23.13 5.86 1.77
N PHE A 213 22.21 5.59 2.71
CA PHE A 213 22.55 5.30 4.10
C PHE A 213 22.98 3.84 4.35
N SER A 214 23.32 3.09 3.30
CA SER A 214 23.80 1.72 3.49
C SER A 214 25.19 1.70 4.14
N LYS A 215 25.39 0.77 5.09
CA LYS A 215 26.70 0.47 5.70
C LYS A 215 27.61 -0.35 4.77
N LEU A 216 27.17 -0.64 3.55
CA LEU A 216 27.99 -1.35 2.57
C LEU A 216 29.22 -0.49 2.25
N LYS A 217 30.39 -1.12 2.15
CA LYS A 217 31.65 -0.51 1.67
C LYS A 217 31.55 -0.24 0.15
N ILE A 218 30.55 0.54 -0.23
CA ILE A 218 30.39 1.00 -1.61
C ILE A 218 31.28 2.24 -1.76
N ASN A 219 32.08 2.26 -2.80
CA ASN A 219 32.92 3.41 -3.13
C ASN A 219 32.06 4.69 -3.13
N PHE A 220 32.53 5.72 -2.42
CA PHE A 220 31.84 7.01 -2.29
C PHE A 220 31.47 7.60 -3.67
N LEU A 221 32.33 7.43 -4.65
CA LEU A 221 32.08 7.83 -6.04
C LEU A 221 30.80 7.19 -6.62
N LYS A 222 30.57 5.89 -6.36
CA LYS A 222 29.34 5.22 -6.81
C LYS A 222 28.08 5.79 -6.15
N LYS A 223 28.17 6.21 -4.87
CA LYS A 223 27.06 6.88 -4.20
C LYS A 223 26.76 8.25 -4.82
N ILE A 224 27.80 9.02 -5.16
CA ILE A 224 27.66 10.31 -5.87
C ILE A 224 27.05 10.10 -7.26
N LEU A 225 27.50 9.12 -8.01
CA LEU A 225 26.94 8.81 -9.34
C LEU A 225 25.45 8.46 -9.25
N VAL A 226 25.03 7.65 -8.28
CA VAL A 226 23.62 7.34 -8.07
C VAL A 226 22.84 8.59 -7.65
N LEU A 227 23.41 9.45 -6.80
CA LEU A 227 22.80 10.73 -6.43
C LEU A 227 22.63 11.63 -7.67
N ALA A 228 23.67 11.79 -8.48
CA ALA A 228 23.62 12.56 -9.71
C ALA A 228 22.56 12.02 -10.70
N LEU A 229 22.47 10.69 -10.84
CA LEU A 229 21.46 10.05 -11.66
C LEU A 229 20.03 10.32 -11.14
N VAL A 230 19.82 10.24 -9.83
CA VAL A 230 18.51 10.55 -9.22
C VAL A 230 18.16 12.02 -9.42
N ILE A 231 19.11 12.95 -9.18
CA ILE A 231 18.90 14.39 -9.41
C ILE A 231 18.59 14.66 -10.89
N PHE A 232 19.36 14.06 -11.80
CA PHE A 232 19.11 14.18 -13.25
C PHE A 232 17.72 13.66 -13.64
N THR A 233 17.32 12.48 -13.11
CA THR A 233 16.00 11.91 -13.36
C THR A 233 14.89 12.81 -12.82
N LEU A 234 15.08 13.37 -11.61
CA LEU A 234 14.12 14.32 -11.01
C LEU A 234 14.01 15.61 -11.82
N PHE A 235 15.14 16.12 -12.30
CA PHE A 235 15.18 17.32 -13.13
C PHE A 235 14.54 17.08 -14.51
N SER A 236 14.86 15.97 -15.14
CA SER A 236 14.27 15.58 -16.45
C SER A 236 12.76 15.26 -16.34
N ALA A 237 12.33 14.66 -15.24
CA ALA A 237 10.92 14.38 -14.96
C ALA A 237 10.15 15.59 -14.42
N LYS A 238 10.84 16.70 -14.10
CA LYS A 238 10.22 17.88 -13.45
C LYS A 238 9.00 18.36 -14.21
N SER A 239 9.12 18.65 -15.50
CA SER A 239 8.02 19.17 -16.33
C SER A 239 6.85 18.20 -16.38
N PHE A 240 7.13 16.92 -16.56
CA PHE A 240 6.12 15.86 -16.57
C PHE A 240 5.39 15.71 -15.22
N VAL A 241 6.13 15.71 -14.11
CA VAL A 241 5.55 15.61 -12.76
C VAL A 241 4.74 16.86 -12.43
N LEU A 242 5.23 18.03 -12.80
CA LEU A 242 4.53 19.30 -12.59
C LEU A 242 3.25 19.39 -13.44
N GLU A 243 3.30 18.98 -14.69
CA GLU A 243 2.13 18.94 -15.57
C GLU A 243 1.09 17.92 -15.08
N TYR A 244 1.51 16.71 -14.73
CA TYR A 244 0.63 15.69 -14.14
C TYR A 244 0.03 16.13 -12.79
N ALA A 245 0.78 16.90 -12.00
CA ALA A 245 0.29 17.49 -10.77
C ALA A 245 -0.62 18.70 -10.98
N GLY A 246 -0.76 19.19 -12.23
CA GLY A 246 -1.49 20.42 -12.54
C GLY A 246 -0.69 21.70 -12.32
N LEU A 247 0.63 21.58 -12.24
CA LEU A 247 1.59 22.67 -11.94
C LEU A 247 2.33 23.20 -13.17
N GLY A 248 1.89 22.94 -14.35
CA GLY A 248 2.57 23.12 -15.65
C GLY A 248 3.47 24.36 -15.85
N LYS A 249 3.52 25.28 -14.88
CA LYS A 249 4.34 26.51 -14.93
C LYS A 249 5.10 26.81 -13.62
N ALA A 250 5.18 25.89 -12.66
CA ALA A 250 5.84 26.19 -11.38
C ALA A 250 7.37 26.19 -11.48
N ASN A 251 7.95 27.38 -11.56
CA ASN A 251 9.39 27.58 -11.63
C ASN A 251 10.05 28.03 -10.31
N ASN A 252 9.26 28.40 -9.28
CA ASN A 252 9.74 28.96 -8.02
C ASN A 252 9.11 28.28 -6.79
N VAL A 253 9.80 28.38 -5.63
CA VAL A 253 9.32 27.88 -4.33
C VAL A 253 7.96 28.47 -3.94
N ARG A 254 7.71 29.75 -4.31
CA ARG A 254 6.41 30.42 -4.12
C ARG A 254 5.30 29.67 -4.83
N MET A 255 5.52 29.21 -6.06
CA MET A 255 4.55 28.43 -6.83
C MET A 255 4.26 27.05 -6.23
N LEU A 256 5.25 26.43 -5.56
CA LEU A 256 5.02 25.19 -4.80
C LEU A 256 4.07 25.45 -3.61
N TYR A 257 4.26 26.58 -2.91
CA TYR A 257 3.36 26.97 -1.83
C TYR A 257 1.94 27.24 -2.36
N GLU A 258 1.82 28.02 -3.43
CA GLU A 258 0.54 28.31 -4.10
C GLU A 258 -0.16 27.02 -4.57
N PHE A 259 0.60 26.04 -5.05
CA PHE A 259 0.03 24.74 -5.42
C PHE A 259 -0.47 23.96 -4.20
N VAL A 260 0.30 23.89 -3.12
CA VAL A 260 -0.15 23.21 -1.89
C VAL A 260 -1.45 23.86 -1.41
N THR A 261 -1.52 25.18 -1.40
CA THR A 261 -2.71 25.95 -1.01
C THR A 261 -3.88 25.69 -1.96
N TYR A 262 -3.63 25.67 -3.27
CA TYR A 262 -4.63 25.35 -4.28
C TYR A 262 -5.15 23.89 -4.13
N ARG A 263 -4.26 22.92 -3.92
CA ARG A 263 -4.66 21.54 -3.65
C ARG A 263 -5.47 21.39 -2.36
N GLN A 264 -5.12 22.16 -1.35
CA GLN A 264 -5.90 22.22 -0.11
C GLN A 264 -7.30 22.78 -0.38
N SER A 265 -7.44 23.86 -1.17
CA SER A 265 -8.75 24.46 -1.47
C SER A 265 -9.67 23.53 -2.27
N LEU A 266 -9.14 22.83 -3.28
CA LEU A 266 -9.92 21.89 -4.11
C LEU A 266 -10.61 20.76 -3.31
N ASN A 267 -10.06 20.40 -2.18
CA ASN A 267 -10.57 19.30 -1.37
C ASN A 267 -11.48 19.77 -0.20
N LEU A 268 -11.72 21.08 -0.07
CA LEU A 268 -12.56 21.65 1.00
C LEU A 268 -14.06 21.55 0.72
N GLU A 269 -14.46 21.33 -0.53
CA GLU A 269 -15.88 21.29 -0.92
C GLU A 269 -16.59 19.98 -0.55
N GLY A 270 -15.86 18.96 -0.07
CA GLY A 270 -16.42 17.67 0.30
C GLY A 270 -16.96 17.61 1.74
N GLY A 271 -18.01 16.82 1.99
CA GLY A 271 -18.67 16.68 3.30
C GLY A 271 -17.78 16.13 4.45
N SER A 272 -16.57 15.63 4.15
CA SER A 272 -15.55 15.19 5.11
C SER A 272 -14.29 16.05 5.08
N SER A 273 -14.40 17.31 4.63
CA SER A 273 -13.29 18.24 4.58
C SER A 273 -12.86 18.71 5.97
N VAL A 274 -11.55 18.96 6.11
CA VAL A 274 -10.93 19.52 7.31
C VAL A 274 -9.95 20.61 6.87
N ASN A 275 -10.14 21.82 7.36
CA ASN A 275 -9.20 22.90 7.08
C ASN A 275 -7.92 22.70 7.91
N ILE A 276 -6.83 22.29 7.25
CA ILE A 276 -5.52 22.04 7.85
C ILE A 276 -4.53 23.20 7.68
N SER A 277 -4.96 24.34 7.08
CA SER A 277 -4.05 25.46 6.78
C SER A 277 -3.31 25.95 8.02
N ASN A 278 -4.03 26.07 9.13
CA ASN A 278 -3.49 26.56 10.41
C ASN A 278 -2.91 25.45 11.32
N TYR A 279 -2.90 24.19 10.85
CA TYR A 279 -2.37 23.11 11.68
C TYR A 279 -0.83 23.11 11.65
N SER A 280 -0.23 22.86 12.82
CA SER A 280 1.20 22.54 12.89
C SER A 280 1.51 21.25 12.14
N VAL A 281 2.76 21.07 11.72
CA VAL A 281 3.18 19.84 10.99
C VAL A 281 2.81 18.57 11.76
N PRO A 282 3.09 18.42 13.06
CA PRO A 282 2.66 17.23 13.82
C PRO A 282 1.15 17.00 13.77
N MET A 283 0.34 18.07 13.83
CA MET A 283 -1.11 17.96 13.78
C MET A 283 -1.61 17.55 12.38
N LYS A 284 -0.96 18.01 11.31
CA LYS A 284 -1.24 17.55 9.94
C LYS A 284 -0.94 16.05 9.78
N LEU A 285 0.21 15.59 10.29
CA LEU A 285 0.60 14.18 10.27
C LEU A 285 -0.39 13.31 11.05
N PHE A 286 -0.76 13.75 12.25
CA PHE A 286 -1.76 13.07 13.06
C PHE A 286 -3.11 12.99 12.37
N THR A 287 -3.60 14.11 11.83
CA THR A 287 -4.87 14.18 11.11
C THR A 287 -4.90 13.23 9.91
N TYR A 288 -3.85 13.21 9.12
CA TYR A 288 -3.77 12.33 7.96
C TYR A 288 -3.72 10.85 8.33
N LEU A 289 -2.95 10.48 9.38
CA LEU A 289 -2.77 9.07 9.76
C LEU A 289 -3.96 8.50 10.53
N PHE A 290 -4.57 9.30 11.42
CA PHE A 290 -5.42 8.75 12.48
C PHE A 290 -6.85 9.30 12.48
N ARG A 291 -7.19 10.32 11.69
CA ARG A 291 -8.59 10.73 11.54
C ARG A 291 -9.24 10.05 10.31
N PRO A 292 -10.58 9.82 10.32
CA PRO A 292 -11.53 10.20 11.39
C PRO A 292 -11.36 9.38 12.67
N LEU A 293 -11.59 10.01 13.82
CA LEU A 293 -11.78 9.38 15.11
C LEU A 293 -13.28 9.20 15.39
N LEU A 294 -13.64 8.57 16.51
CA LEU A 294 -15.05 8.33 16.90
C LEU A 294 -15.88 9.61 16.90
N VAL A 295 -15.27 10.74 17.32
CA VAL A 295 -15.91 12.06 17.36
C VAL A 295 -16.12 12.68 15.96
N ASP A 296 -15.41 12.20 14.93
CA ASP A 296 -15.54 12.66 13.55
C ASP A 296 -16.58 11.84 12.76
N ALA A 297 -17.04 10.71 13.32
CA ALA A 297 -17.87 9.76 12.61
C ALA A 297 -19.31 10.29 12.42
N LYS A 298 -19.67 10.60 11.17
CA LYS A 298 -21.01 11.08 10.79
C LYS A 298 -21.90 9.99 10.18
N ASN A 299 -21.33 8.82 9.88
CA ASN A 299 -22.05 7.69 9.27
C ASN A 299 -21.39 6.37 9.67
N PRO A 300 -22.09 5.20 9.48
CA PRO A 300 -21.56 3.89 9.86
C PRO A 300 -20.20 3.54 9.25
N LEU A 301 -19.95 3.93 8.00
CA LEU A 301 -18.66 3.67 7.35
C LEU A 301 -17.52 4.43 8.05
N MET A 302 -17.74 5.71 8.38
CA MET A 302 -16.76 6.50 9.14
C MET A 302 -16.53 5.92 10.54
N LEU A 303 -17.56 5.35 11.18
CA LEU A 303 -17.41 4.70 12.47
C LEU A 303 -16.49 3.46 12.39
N ILE A 304 -16.69 2.60 11.39
CA ILE A 304 -15.80 1.44 11.15
C ILE A 304 -14.36 1.90 10.94
N ILE A 305 -14.15 2.93 10.14
CA ILE A 305 -12.82 3.51 9.88
C ILE A 305 -12.22 4.13 11.15
N SER A 306 -13.03 4.70 12.02
CA SER A 306 -12.56 5.25 13.30
C SER A 306 -12.01 4.17 14.22
N PHE A 307 -12.64 3.00 14.30
CA PHE A 307 -12.09 1.84 15.02
C PHE A 307 -10.79 1.34 14.39
N GLU A 308 -10.70 1.30 13.07
CA GLU A 308 -9.46 0.99 12.36
C GLU A 308 -8.35 1.99 12.71
N ASN A 309 -8.66 3.27 12.78
CA ASN A 309 -7.69 4.30 13.14
C ASN A 309 -7.22 4.19 14.61
N LEU A 310 -8.10 3.80 15.53
CA LEU A 310 -7.70 3.47 16.91
C LEU A 310 -6.71 2.28 16.95
N PHE A 311 -6.97 1.25 16.14
CA PHE A 311 -6.02 0.15 16.00
C PHE A 311 -4.65 0.63 15.48
N TYR A 312 -4.62 1.54 14.50
CA TYR A 312 -3.37 2.13 14.02
C TYR A 312 -2.68 2.98 15.09
N ILE A 313 -3.42 3.75 15.92
CA ILE A 313 -2.84 4.50 17.04
C ILE A 313 -2.15 3.55 18.02
N ILE A 314 -2.81 2.43 18.38
CA ILE A 314 -2.23 1.42 19.27
C ILE A 314 -0.96 0.80 18.67
N LEU A 315 -0.96 0.49 17.37
CA LEU A 315 0.24 -0.01 16.71
C LEU A 315 1.35 1.06 16.69
N PHE A 316 1.00 2.29 16.37
CA PHE A 316 1.94 3.40 16.25
C PHE A 316 2.54 3.82 17.59
N SER A 317 1.82 3.65 18.70
CA SER A 317 2.33 3.97 20.04
C SER A 317 3.65 3.27 20.36
N SER A 318 3.94 2.16 19.67
CA SER A 318 5.23 1.45 19.80
C SER A 318 6.45 2.33 19.46
N ILE A 319 6.30 3.37 18.65
CA ILE A 319 7.41 4.26 18.28
C ILE A 319 7.89 5.17 19.43
N PHE A 320 7.04 5.40 20.44
CA PHE A 320 7.40 6.21 21.60
C PHE A 320 8.29 5.46 22.61
N SER A 321 8.52 4.14 22.41
CA SER A 321 9.42 3.38 23.27
C SER A 321 10.88 3.64 22.91
N LEU A 322 11.76 3.76 23.93
CA LEU A 322 13.21 3.86 23.72
C LEU A 322 13.76 2.65 22.96
N GLY A 323 13.19 1.47 23.20
CA GLY A 323 13.54 0.24 22.48
C GLY A 323 13.30 0.30 20.98
N PHE A 324 12.29 1.07 20.52
CA PHE A 324 12.05 1.28 19.09
C PHE A 324 13.20 2.06 18.42
N TRP A 325 13.67 3.11 19.06
CA TRP A 325 14.78 3.90 18.54
C TRP A 325 16.08 3.12 18.55
N HIS A 326 16.35 2.36 19.63
CA HIS A 326 17.50 1.46 19.69
C HIS A 326 17.45 0.43 18.55
N PHE A 327 16.29 -0.19 18.31
CA PHE A 327 16.07 -1.10 17.20
C PHE A 327 16.39 -0.45 15.84
N LEU A 328 15.89 0.77 15.59
CA LEU A 328 16.14 1.46 14.32
C LEU A 328 17.64 1.65 14.07
N PHE A 329 18.41 2.10 15.08
CA PHE A 329 19.85 2.32 14.92
C PHE A 329 20.65 1.02 14.80
N LYS A 330 20.28 -0.02 15.55
CA LYS A 330 21.01 -1.30 15.58
C LYS A 330 20.73 -2.16 14.32
N ASN A 331 19.48 -2.19 13.85
CA ASN A 331 19.04 -3.08 12.78
C ASN A 331 18.73 -2.36 11.46
N PHE A 332 19.41 -1.29 11.18
CA PHE A 332 19.16 -0.41 10.03
C PHE A 332 19.56 -1.07 8.70
N ASN A 333 18.95 -2.25 8.39
CA ASN A 333 19.14 -2.98 7.14
C ASN A 333 18.40 -2.30 5.97
N PHE A 334 18.68 -2.71 4.72
CA PHE A 334 18.11 -2.11 3.52
C PHE A 334 16.57 -2.14 3.50
N TYR A 335 15.96 -3.26 3.90
CA TYR A 335 14.52 -3.43 3.89
C TYR A 335 13.82 -2.49 4.88
N LEU A 336 14.35 -2.39 6.09
CA LEU A 336 13.84 -1.46 7.11
C LEU A 336 14.02 -0.01 6.69
N ARG A 337 15.20 0.36 6.16
CA ARG A 337 15.48 1.71 5.64
C ARG A 337 14.51 2.12 4.56
N PHE A 338 14.29 1.24 3.57
CA PHE A 338 13.33 1.52 2.50
C PHE A 338 11.94 1.83 3.07
N ASN A 339 11.41 0.95 3.94
CA ASN A 339 10.10 1.15 4.52
C ASN A 339 10.01 2.46 5.33
N LEU A 340 11.07 2.80 6.08
CA LEU A 340 11.13 4.02 6.86
C LEU A 340 11.13 5.27 5.96
N PHE A 341 12.03 5.34 4.99
CA PHE A 341 12.12 6.52 4.12
C PHE A 341 10.91 6.67 3.22
N TYR A 342 10.41 5.60 2.63
CA TYR A 342 9.18 5.64 1.84
C TYR A 342 7.98 6.11 2.69
N PHE A 343 7.82 5.58 3.90
CA PHE A 343 6.79 6.00 4.84
C PHE A 343 6.89 7.50 5.17
N LEU A 344 8.07 7.96 5.58
CA LEU A 344 8.28 9.35 5.98
C LEU A 344 8.06 10.33 4.81
N ILE A 345 8.64 10.05 3.63
CA ILE A 345 8.49 10.91 2.45
C ILE A 345 7.02 11.00 2.04
N THR A 346 6.35 9.84 1.92
CA THR A 346 4.96 9.80 1.49
C THR A 346 4.05 10.48 2.51
N LEU A 347 4.26 10.22 3.80
CA LEU A 347 3.50 10.83 4.88
C LEU A 347 3.63 12.35 4.89
N LEU A 348 4.87 12.87 4.81
CA LEU A 348 5.11 14.32 4.82
C LEU A 348 4.43 15.02 3.65
N VAL A 349 4.50 14.47 2.45
CA VAL A 349 3.88 15.07 1.27
C VAL A 349 2.35 14.98 1.36
N MET A 350 1.80 13.79 1.62
CA MET A 350 0.36 13.56 1.61
C MET A 350 -0.36 14.31 2.74
N ALA A 351 0.21 14.37 3.94
CA ALA A 351 -0.38 15.09 5.06
C ALA A 351 -0.46 16.60 4.84
N ASN A 352 0.45 17.17 4.04
CA ASN A 352 0.41 18.60 3.70
C ASN A 352 -0.49 18.94 2.52
N THR A 353 -0.89 17.96 1.70
CA THR A 353 -1.68 18.19 0.49
C THR A 353 -3.12 17.69 0.57
N THR A 354 -3.48 16.93 1.62
CA THR A 354 -4.80 16.28 1.73
C THR A 354 -5.62 16.92 2.84
N THR A 355 -6.72 17.58 2.47
CA THR A 355 -7.65 18.29 3.38
C THR A 355 -9.00 17.61 3.52
N ASN A 356 -9.20 16.45 2.90
CA ASN A 356 -10.43 15.68 2.96
C ASN A 356 -10.15 14.31 3.61
N LEU A 357 -10.87 13.98 4.70
CA LEU A 357 -10.66 12.75 5.45
C LEU A 357 -11.00 11.49 4.63
N GLY A 358 -11.99 11.54 3.75
CA GLY A 358 -12.33 10.43 2.86
C GLY A 358 -11.18 10.13 1.89
N ILE A 359 -10.54 11.17 1.33
CA ILE A 359 -9.35 11.03 0.49
C ILE A 359 -8.16 10.54 1.32
N ALA A 360 -7.97 11.06 2.54
CA ALA A 360 -6.89 10.63 3.44
C ALA A 360 -6.99 9.13 3.76
N VAL A 361 -8.19 8.63 4.11
CA VAL A 361 -8.42 7.20 4.40
C VAL A 361 -8.08 6.33 3.20
N ARG A 362 -8.49 6.75 2.00
CA ARG A 362 -8.16 6.04 0.75
C ARG A 362 -6.66 6.03 0.47
N GLN A 363 -6.01 7.19 0.56
CA GLN A 363 -4.57 7.32 0.30
C GLN A 363 -3.69 6.65 1.35
N LYS A 364 -4.16 6.57 2.59
CA LYS A 364 -3.47 5.91 3.70
C LYS A 364 -3.12 4.46 3.38
N THR A 365 -3.93 3.75 2.60
CA THR A 365 -3.65 2.36 2.19
C THR A 365 -2.26 2.20 1.56
N MET A 366 -1.75 3.24 0.88
CA MET A 366 -0.46 3.20 0.19
C MET A 366 0.75 3.23 1.14
N ILE A 367 0.60 3.82 2.33
CA ILE A 367 1.72 3.96 3.28
C ILE A 367 1.64 2.96 4.44
N MET A 368 0.44 2.42 4.71
CA MET A 368 0.24 1.54 5.87
C MET A 368 1.02 0.23 5.77
N PHE A 369 1.28 -0.30 4.59
CA PHE A 369 2.14 -1.47 4.42
C PHE A 369 3.52 -1.25 5.02
N SER A 370 4.12 -0.07 4.78
CA SER A 370 5.44 0.25 5.32
C SER A 370 5.40 0.48 6.83
N LEU A 371 4.39 1.18 7.35
CA LEU A 371 4.23 1.36 8.80
C LEU A 371 4.06 0.03 9.53
N ILE A 372 3.16 -0.83 9.05
CA ILE A 372 2.93 -2.16 9.61
C ILE A 372 4.22 -2.97 9.57
N THR A 373 4.96 -2.92 8.45
CA THR A 373 6.24 -3.61 8.32
C THR A 373 7.24 -3.16 9.39
N ILE A 374 7.43 -1.86 9.58
CA ILE A 374 8.37 -1.30 10.57
C ILE A 374 8.00 -1.78 11.97
N ILE A 375 6.72 -1.69 12.34
CA ILE A 375 6.25 -2.06 13.68
C ILE A 375 6.40 -3.57 13.92
N PHE A 376 6.06 -4.41 12.95
CA PHE A 376 6.21 -5.86 13.10
C PHE A 376 7.67 -6.30 13.19
N LEU A 377 8.57 -5.66 12.43
CA LEU A 377 10.01 -5.90 12.54
C LEU A 377 10.55 -5.49 13.90
N TYR A 378 10.10 -4.35 14.45
CA TYR A 378 10.44 -3.94 15.81
C TYR A 378 9.93 -4.93 16.87
N LYS A 379 8.66 -5.34 16.77
CA LYS A 379 8.11 -6.34 17.71
C LYS A 379 8.86 -7.68 17.65
N CYS A 380 9.27 -8.10 16.45
CA CYS A 380 10.11 -9.29 16.26
C CYS A 380 11.44 -9.14 17.00
N TYR A 381 12.15 -8.04 16.76
CA TYR A 381 13.40 -7.73 17.43
C TYR A 381 13.27 -7.68 18.96
N SER A 382 12.24 -7.02 19.48
CA SER A 382 12.00 -6.93 20.93
C SER A 382 11.74 -8.28 21.60
N LEU A 383 11.10 -9.21 20.90
CA LEU A 383 10.89 -10.58 21.40
C LEU A 383 12.19 -11.40 21.37
N ASP A 384 13.01 -11.27 20.32
CA ASP A 384 14.30 -11.92 20.23
C ASP A 384 15.26 -11.44 21.32
N GLU A 385 15.30 -10.14 21.60
CA GLU A 385 16.13 -9.53 22.63
C GLU A 385 15.73 -10.02 24.03
N ARG A 386 14.42 -10.05 24.31
CA ARG A 386 13.91 -10.59 25.59
C ARG A 386 14.25 -12.06 25.79
N ALA A 387 14.13 -12.89 24.74
CA ALA A 387 14.48 -14.29 24.79
C ALA A 387 15.98 -14.49 25.09
N CYS A 388 16.85 -13.67 24.49
CA CYS A 388 18.28 -13.71 24.74
C CYS A 388 18.63 -13.34 26.20
N ILE A 389 18.01 -12.29 26.75
CA ILE A 389 18.21 -11.87 28.14
C ILE A 389 17.78 -12.98 29.13
N LEU A 390 16.64 -13.61 28.90
CA LEU A 390 16.15 -14.71 29.75
C LEU A 390 17.10 -15.89 29.76
N GLN A 391 17.61 -16.30 28.59
CA GLN A 391 18.59 -17.39 28.47
C GLN A 391 19.90 -17.07 29.19
N GLN A 392 20.36 -15.83 29.16
CA GLN A 392 21.56 -15.40 29.89
C GLN A 392 21.33 -15.43 31.41
N ALA A 393 20.16 -14.97 31.88
CA ALA A 393 19.80 -15.02 33.30
C ALA A 393 19.71 -16.44 33.83
N GLU A 394 19.12 -17.38 33.06
CA GLU A 394 19.07 -18.81 33.44
C GLU A 394 20.45 -19.44 33.52
N LYS A 395 21.38 -19.11 32.60
CA LYS A 395 22.74 -19.59 32.63
C LYS A 395 23.53 -19.07 33.83
N SER A 396 23.36 -17.78 34.17
CA SER A 396 24.02 -17.19 35.34
C SER A 396 23.45 -17.68 36.66
N GLY A 397 22.14 -17.98 36.72
CA GLY A 397 21.51 -18.61 37.90
C GLY A 397 21.96 -20.04 38.15
N ARG A 398 22.16 -20.85 37.10
CA ARG A 398 22.67 -22.21 37.20
C ARG A 398 24.15 -22.26 37.59
N GLY A 399 24.96 -21.27 37.18
CA GLY A 399 26.36 -21.17 37.60
C GLY A 399 26.52 -20.94 39.10
N ARG A 400 25.63 -20.14 39.72
CA ARG A 400 25.67 -19.90 41.17
C ARG A 400 25.25 -21.09 42.04
N THR A 401 24.38 -21.97 41.54
CA THR A 401 23.98 -23.19 42.27
C THR A 401 25.00 -24.34 42.18
N SER A 402 25.90 -24.32 41.19
CA SER A 402 26.99 -25.30 41.04
C SER A 402 28.24 -24.95 41.86
N GLU A 403 28.36 -23.70 42.35
CA GLU A 403 29.47 -23.29 43.23
C GLU A 403 29.10 -23.40 44.72
N LEU A 404 27.88 -23.80 45.06
CA LEU A 404 27.38 -23.96 46.44
C LEU A 404 27.18 -25.44 46.84
N ASN A 405 27.55 -26.40 46.01
CA ASN A 405 27.64 -27.83 46.26
C ASN A 405 29.08 -28.29 46.05
#